data_ab14dc0dd1824b121d1c4e202336749a
#
_entry.id   ab14dc0dd1824b121d1c4e202336749a
#
_cell.length_a   1.000
_cell.length_b   1.000
_cell.length_c   1.000
_cell.angle_alpha   90.00
_cell.angle_beta   90.00
_cell.angle_gamma   90.00
#
_symmetry.space_group_name_H-M   'P 1'
#
loop_
_entity.id
_entity.type
_entity.pdbx_description
1 polymer ?
#
loop_
_entity_poly.entity_id
_entity_poly.type
_entity_poly.pdbx_seq_one_letter_code
_entity_poly.pdbx_strand_id
1 'polypeptide(L)'
;MAQIKSMNRVAGKWAENASRAGNQYVEGVKNPRRSWEASTVAAEKNYEQGVAEAVSRKAFSAGVKSAGDSKWQARAEALGGARFSSGILASSAEYEKGFAPYHTMLSTLPLPPRGAKGSPANLLRVATVANAMRNLKIKKA
;
A
#
# COMPACT_ATOMS: atom_id res chain seq x y z
N MET A 1 -27.44 37.27 0.50
CA MET A 1 -27.01 35.88 0.80
C MET A 1 -26.81 35.12 -0.49
N ALA A 2 -25.72 34.36 -0.61
CA ALA A 2 -25.50 33.52 -1.79
C ALA A 2 -26.57 32.40 -1.83
N GLN A 3 -27.23 32.21 -2.97
CA GLN A 3 -28.17 31.12 -3.19
C GLN A 3 -27.37 29.83 -3.47
N ILE A 4 -27.31 28.93 -2.48
CA ILE A 4 -26.64 27.64 -2.60
C ILE A 4 -27.67 26.57 -2.91
N LYS A 5 -27.38 25.68 -3.88
CA LYS A 5 -28.22 24.54 -4.24
C LYS A 5 -28.27 23.53 -3.07
N SER A 6 -29.37 22.75 -2.99
CA SER A 6 -29.48 21.69 -1.98
C SER A 6 -28.31 20.69 -2.06
N MET A 7 -27.89 20.13 -0.93
CA MET A 7 -26.80 19.16 -0.85
C MET A 7 -27.02 17.94 -1.74
N ASN A 8 -28.24 17.41 -1.81
CA ASN A 8 -28.56 16.27 -2.66
C ASN A 8 -28.31 16.59 -4.15
N ARG A 9 -28.67 17.81 -4.59
CA ARG A 9 -28.42 18.24 -5.97
C ARG A 9 -26.93 18.43 -6.27
N VAL A 10 -26.18 18.93 -5.29
CA VAL A 10 -24.71 19.09 -5.41
C VAL A 10 -24.04 17.72 -5.48
N ALA A 11 -24.35 16.81 -4.55
CA ALA A 11 -23.79 15.45 -4.52
C ALA A 11 -24.16 14.63 -5.76
N GLY A 12 -25.43 14.68 -6.19
CA GLY A 12 -25.88 13.99 -7.39
C GLY A 12 -25.15 14.46 -8.66
N LYS A 13 -25.04 15.78 -8.85
CA LYS A 13 -24.32 16.36 -10.00
C LYS A 13 -22.82 16.00 -9.97
N TRP A 14 -22.21 16.01 -8.79
CA TRP A 14 -20.82 15.59 -8.64
C TRP A 14 -20.63 14.11 -9.03
N ALA A 15 -21.46 13.21 -8.49
CA ALA A 15 -21.38 11.78 -8.78
C ALA A 15 -21.58 11.49 -10.28
N GLU A 16 -22.57 12.12 -10.90
CA GLU A 16 -22.86 11.98 -12.34
C GLU A 16 -21.69 12.43 -13.21
N ASN A 17 -21.14 13.61 -12.97
CA ASN A 17 -20.06 14.17 -13.78
C ASN A 17 -18.72 13.42 -13.52
N ALA A 18 -18.41 13.11 -12.26
CA ALA A 18 -17.17 12.43 -11.91
C ALA A 18 -17.13 10.99 -12.46
N SER A 19 -18.25 10.26 -12.42
CA SER A 19 -18.31 8.88 -12.94
C SER A 19 -18.08 8.80 -14.46
N ARG A 20 -18.42 9.84 -15.20
CA ARG A 20 -18.20 9.92 -16.66
C ARG A 20 -16.78 10.31 -17.05
N ALA A 21 -15.96 10.79 -16.10
CA ALA A 21 -14.62 11.30 -16.35
C ALA A 21 -13.52 10.22 -16.38
N GLY A 22 -13.87 8.94 -16.45
CA GLY A 22 -12.90 7.84 -16.44
C GLY A 22 -11.87 7.91 -17.58
N ASN A 23 -12.29 8.23 -18.79
CA ASN A 23 -11.40 8.36 -19.94
C ASN A 23 -10.44 9.54 -19.80
N GLN A 24 -10.92 10.68 -19.32
CA GLN A 24 -10.09 11.86 -19.03
C GLN A 24 -9.06 11.59 -17.94
N TYR A 25 -9.44 10.81 -16.92
CA TYR A 25 -8.51 10.37 -15.89
C TYR A 25 -7.37 9.52 -16.47
N VAL A 26 -7.71 8.50 -17.30
CA VAL A 26 -6.71 7.63 -17.95
C VAL A 26 -5.79 8.43 -18.86
N GLU A 27 -6.36 9.35 -19.66
CA GLU A 27 -5.59 10.23 -20.54
C GLU A 27 -4.63 11.13 -19.74
N GLY A 28 -5.11 11.74 -18.66
CA GLY A 28 -4.28 12.57 -17.79
C GLY A 28 -3.13 11.82 -17.11
N VAL A 29 -3.33 10.54 -16.77
CA VAL A 29 -2.27 9.67 -16.22
C VAL A 29 -1.24 9.30 -17.30
N LYS A 30 -1.68 9.03 -18.54
CA LYS A 30 -0.78 8.70 -19.65
C LYS A 30 0.03 9.91 -20.16
N ASN A 31 -0.54 11.09 -20.08
CA ASN A 31 0.04 12.33 -20.57
C ASN A 31 0.16 13.39 -19.47
N PRO A 32 0.97 13.15 -18.42
CA PRO A 32 1.09 14.09 -17.32
C PRO A 32 1.78 15.38 -17.77
N ARG A 33 1.27 16.53 -17.32
CA ARG A 33 1.87 17.84 -17.60
C ARG A 33 3.25 18.03 -16.96
N ARG A 34 3.57 17.27 -15.93
CA ARG A 34 4.84 17.28 -15.20
C ARG A 34 5.23 15.84 -14.85
N SER A 35 6.53 15.57 -14.73
CA SER A 35 7.01 14.30 -14.20
C SER A 35 6.47 14.11 -12.78
N TRP A 36 5.81 12.99 -12.54
CA TRP A 36 5.35 12.60 -11.21
C TRP A 36 6.54 12.41 -10.25
N GLU A 37 7.57 11.68 -10.68
CA GLU A 37 8.79 11.40 -9.90
C GLU A 37 9.47 12.70 -9.47
N ALA A 38 9.84 13.56 -10.42
CA ALA A 38 10.54 14.80 -10.13
C ALA A 38 9.73 15.73 -9.22
N SER A 39 8.40 15.82 -9.44
CA SER A 39 7.52 16.66 -8.62
C SER A 39 7.36 16.10 -7.20
N THR A 40 7.32 14.78 -7.05
CA THR A 40 7.17 14.11 -5.74
C THR A 40 8.44 14.23 -4.92
N VAL A 41 9.61 14.00 -5.52
CA VAL A 41 10.91 14.16 -4.86
C VAL A 41 11.11 15.62 -4.43
N ALA A 42 10.78 16.58 -5.28
CA ALA A 42 10.88 18.01 -4.92
C ALA A 42 9.96 18.43 -3.76
N ALA A 43 8.89 17.66 -3.49
CA ALA A 43 7.95 17.91 -2.41
C ALA A 43 8.30 17.21 -1.08
N GLU A 44 9.42 16.48 -0.98
CA GLU A 44 9.80 15.69 0.20
C GLU A 44 9.75 16.50 1.50
N LYS A 45 10.33 17.70 1.51
CA LYS A 45 10.31 18.59 2.68
C LYS A 45 8.90 18.99 3.13
N ASN A 46 8.00 19.24 2.17
CA ASN A 46 6.61 19.57 2.49
C ASN A 46 5.87 18.34 3.04
N TYR A 47 6.19 17.15 2.55
CA TYR A 47 5.66 15.90 3.07
C TYR A 47 6.11 15.66 4.51
N GLU A 48 7.40 15.79 4.81
CA GLU A 48 7.95 15.66 6.16
C GLU A 48 7.27 16.61 7.15
N GLN A 49 7.14 17.88 6.78
CA GLN A 49 6.46 18.88 7.60
C GLN A 49 4.99 18.50 7.84
N GLY A 50 4.26 18.14 6.80
CA GLY A 50 2.85 17.75 6.90
C GLY A 50 2.64 16.52 7.78
N VAL A 51 3.55 15.53 7.71
CA VAL A 51 3.52 14.35 8.58
C VAL A 51 3.81 14.74 10.04
N ALA A 52 4.82 15.57 10.29
CA ALA A 52 5.13 16.04 11.64
C ALA A 52 3.94 16.78 12.28
N GLU A 53 3.29 17.68 11.56
CA GLU A 53 2.07 18.38 12.00
C GLU A 53 0.91 17.41 12.26
N ALA A 54 0.70 16.41 11.40
CA ALA A 54 -0.34 15.40 11.58
C ALA A 54 -0.11 14.55 12.84
N VAL A 55 1.14 14.19 13.11
CA VAL A 55 1.54 13.45 14.32
C VAL A 55 1.29 14.31 15.57
N SER A 56 1.70 15.58 15.58
CA SER A 56 1.55 16.48 16.73
C SER A 56 0.09 16.65 17.15
N ARG A 57 -0.83 16.77 16.20
CA ARG A 57 -2.29 16.88 16.47
C ARG A 57 -3.03 15.54 16.57
N LYS A 58 -2.30 14.41 16.60
CA LYS A 58 -2.87 13.05 16.70
C LYS A 58 -3.92 12.75 15.61
N ALA A 59 -3.71 13.25 14.38
CA ALA A 59 -4.67 13.17 13.28
C ALA A 59 -5.04 11.72 12.94
N PHE A 60 -4.10 10.78 13.03
CA PHE A 60 -4.34 9.36 12.77
C PHE A 60 -5.41 8.80 13.72
N SER A 61 -5.22 8.91 15.04
CA SER A 61 -6.16 8.35 16.00
C SER A 61 -7.54 9.05 15.96
N ALA A 62 -7.56 10.36 15.71
CA ALA A 62 -8.80 11.10 15.53
C ALA A 62 -9.56 10.63 14.28
N GLY A 63 -8.86 10.42 13.16
CA GLY A 63 -9.44 9.91 11.92
C GLY A 63 -10.00 8.49 12.06
N VAL A 64 -9.26 7.59 12.71
CA VAL A 64 -9.71 6.21 12.98
C VAL A 64 -10.97 6.22 13.84
N LYS A 65 -11.00 6.99 14.93
CA LYS A 65 -12.19 7.11 15.80
C LYS A 65 -13.40 7.68 15.06
N SER A 66 -13.18 8.67 14.20
CA SER A 66 -14.25 9.28 13.41
C SER A 66 -14.81 8.33 12.33
N ALA A 67 -13.97 7.47 11.75
CA ALA A 67 -14.43 6.47 10.80
C ALA A 67 -15.24 5.35 11.46
N GLY A 68 -14.74 4.79 12.56
CA GLY A 68 -15.32 3.67 13.29
C GLY A 68 -15.31 2.36 12.48
N ASP A 69 -15.61 1.26 13.16
CA ASP A 69 -15.61 -0.07 12.57
C ASP A 69 -16.67 -0.23 11.47
N SER A 70 -17.87 0.31 11.71
CA SER A 70 -18.99 0.17 10.77
C SER A 70 -18.70 0.79 9.40
N LYS A 71 -18.11 1.97 9.36
CA LYS A 71 -17.74 2.62 8.10
C LYS A 71 -16.62 1.87 7.40
N TRP A 72 -15.63 1.39 8.16
CA TRP A 72 -14.53 0.59 7.62
C TRP A 72 -15.04 -0.71 7.01
N GLN A 73 -15.85 -1.49 7.75
CA GLN A 73 -16.44 -2.75 7.28
C GLN A 73 -17.27 -2.56 6.02
N ALA A 74 -18.22 -1.61 6.04
CA ALA A 74 -19.08 -1.34 4.89
C ALA A 74 -18.26 -0.98 3.62
N ARG A 75 -17.19 -0.21 3.74
CA ARG A 75 -16.33 0.14 2.61
C ARG A 75 -15.45 -1.00 2.14
N ALA A 76 -14.88 -1.77 3.08
CA ALA A 76 -14.08 -2.96 2.75
C ALA A 76 -14.94 -4.01 2.02
N GLU A 77 -16.17 -4.24 2.48
CA GLU A 77 -17.11 -5.18 1.88
C GLU A 77 -17.55 -4.73 0.48
N ALA A 78 -17.99 -3.48 0.35
CA ALA A 78 -18.50 -2.95 -0.92
C ALA A 78 -17.45 -2.87 -2.04
N LEU A 79 -16.19 -2.63 -1.72
CA LEU A 79 -15.13 -2.36 -2.70
C LEU A 79 -14.01 -3.40 -2.69
N GLY A 80 -13.76 -4.06 -1.54
CA GLY A 80 -12.61 -4.91 -1.33
C GLY A 80 -12.65 -6.17 -2.19
N GLY A 81 -13.77 -6.87 -2.24
CA GLY A 81 -13.91 -8.13 -2.96
C GLY A 81 -13.54 -8.01 -4.46
N ALA A 82 -14.08 -7.02 -5.13
CA ALA A 82 -13.82 -6.78 -6.56
C ALA A 82 -12.37 -6.33 -6.83
N ARG A 83 -11.80 -5.54 -5.93
CA ARG A 83 -10.43 -5.00 -6.07
C ARG A 83 -9.36 -6.01 -5.68
N PHE A 84 -9.66 -6.93 -4.77
CA PHE A 84 -8.69 -7.88 -4.24
C PHE A 84 -8.13 -8.79 -5.34
N SER A 85 -8.98 -9.52 -6.04
CA SER A 85 -8.55 -10.46 -7.08
C SER A 85 -7.87 -9.75 -8.27
N SER A 86 -8.46 -8.66 -8.76
CA SER A 86 -7.88 -7.90 -9.86
C SER A 86 -6.54 -7.25 -9.49
N GLY A 87 -6.41 -6.76 -8.26
CA GLY A 87 -5.16 -6.20 -7.75
C GLY A 87 -4.04 -7.23 -7.64
N ILE A 88 -4.35 -8.44 -7.14
CA ILE A 88 -3.38 -9.54 -7.06
C ILE A 88 -2.89 -9.93 -8.47
N LEU A 89 -3.80 -10.11 -9.42
CA LEU A 89 -3.44 -10.47 -10.79
C LEU A 89 -2.57 -9.39 -11.45
N ALA A 90 -2.92 -8.12 -11.27
CA ALA A 90 -2.13 -7.00 -11.80
C ALA A 90 -0.73 -6.89 -11.16
N SER A 91 -0.55 -7.38 -9.93
CA SER A 91 0.71 -7.29 -9.18
C SER A 91 1.61 -8.53 -9.33
N SER A 92 1.20 -9.53 -10.10
CA SER A 92 1.92 -10.81 -10.21
C SER A 92 3.38 -10.63 -10.65
N ALA A 93 3.62 -9.84 -11.70
CA ALA A 93 4.97 -9.58 -12.21
C ALA A 93 5.85 -8.83 -11.21
N GLU A 94 5.28 -7.85 -10.49
CA GLU A 94 6.01 -7.12 -9.45
C GLU A 94 6.33 -8.00 -8.23
N TYR A 95 5.42 -8.90 -7.87
CA TYR A 95 5.69 -9.91 -6.84
C TYR A 95 6.85 -10.81 -7.23
N GLU A 96 6.86 -11.36 -8.47
CA GLU A 96 7.93 -12.20 -8.99
C GLU A 96 9.27 -11.46 -8.95
N LYS A 97 9.34 -10.26 -9.50
CA LYS A 97 10.52 -9.40 -9.48
C LYS A 97 11.00 -9.11 -8.05
N GLY A 98 10.08 -8.79 -7.16
CA GLY A 98 10.38 -8.48 -5.75
C GLY A 98 10.89 -9.69 -4.97
N PHE A 99 10.33 -10.88 -5.23
CA PHE A 99 10.68 -12.12 -4.53
C PHE A 99 11.91 -12.84 -5.13
N ALA A 100 12.21 -12.66 -6.40
CA ALA A 100 13.32 -13.33 -7.08
C ALA A 100 14.67 -13.32 -6.32
N PRO A 101 15.12 -12.21 -5.72
CA PRO A 101 16.36 -12.22 -4.94
C PRO A 101 16.29 -13.09 -3.68
N TYR A 102 15.11 -13.15 -3.04
CA TYR A 102 14.89 -14.03 -1.88
C TYR A 102 14.86 -15.50 -2.30
N HIS A 103 14.22 -15.80 -3.43
CA HIS A 103 14.18 -17.15 -4.00
C HIS A 103 15.60 -17.63 -4.30
N THR A 104 16.42 -16.84 -4.98
CA THR A 104 17.82 -17.16 -5.29
C THR A 104 18.63 -17.41 -4.03
N MET A 105 18.54 -16.51 -3.03
CA MET A 105 19.24 -16.66 -1.76
C MET A 105 18.80 -17.94 -1.02
N LEU A 106 17.51 -18.22 -0.94
CA LEU A 106 16.97 -19.40 -0.26
C LEU A 106 17.37 -20.71 -0.96
N SER A 107 17.45 -20.70 -2.28
CA SER A 107 17.84 -21.89 -3.08
C SER A 107 19.30 -22.30 -2.85
N THR A 108 20.15 -21.35 -2.45
CA THR A 108 21.58 -21.60 -2.23
C THR A 108 21.99 -21.56 -0.76
N LEU A 109 21.05 -21.29 0.16
CA LEU A 109 21.32 -21.12 1.59
C LEU A 109 21.71 -22.46 2.23
N PRO A 110 22.93 -22.63 2.74
CA PRO A 110 23.32 -23.83 3.46
C PRO A 110 22.57 -23.90 4.79
N LEU A 111 21.80 -24.95 4.98
CA LEU A 111 21.07 -25.18 6.23
C LEU A 111 21.76 -26.26 7.08
N PRO A 112 21.81 -26.08 8.42
CA PRO A 112 22.28 -27.12 9.32
C PRO A 112 21.52 -28.44 9.12
N PRO A 113 22.13 -29.61 9.43
CA PRO A 113 21.45 -30.91 9.36
C PRO A 113 20.14 -30.91 10.14
N ARG A 114 19.19 -31.70 9.68
CA ARG A 114 17.91 -31.87 10.39
C ARG A 114 18.12 -32.78 11.59
N GLY A 115 17.76 -32.33 12.78
CA GLY A 115 17.74 -33.14 14.01
C GLY A 115 16.44 -33.90 14.20
N ALA A 116 16.38 -34.74 15.21
CA ALA A 116 15.16 -35.41 15.64
C ALA A 116 14.03 -34.42 15.97
N LYS A 117 12.77 -34.88 15.94
CA LYS A 117 11.62 -34.04 16.29
C LYS A 117 11.82 -33.42 17.70
N GLY A 118 11.63 -32.08 17.77
CA GLY A 118 11.84 -31.31 19.01
C GLY A 118 13.31 -30.93 19.31
N SER A 119 14.28 -31.35 18.51
CA SER A 119 15.69 -31.00 18.69
C SER A 119 15.93 -29.49 18.53
N PRO A 120 16.75 -28.85 19.38
CA PRO A 120 17.20 -27.47 19.26
C PRO A 120 17.88 -27.17 17.91
N ALA A 121 18.51 -28.14 17.25
CA ALA A 121 19.10 -28.00 15.93
C ALA A 121 18.08 -27.59 14.88
N ASN A 122 16.79 -27.94 15.02
CA ASN A 122 15.74 -27.51 14.12
C ASN A 122 15.39 -26.04 14.28
N LEU A 123 15.51 -25.47 15.49
CA LEU A 123 15.37 -24.03 15.73
C LEU A 123 16.50 -23.23 15.05
N LEU A 124 17.72 -23.77 15.04
CA LEU A 124 18.84 -23.14 14.34
C LEU A 124 18.56 -23.02 12.83
N ARG A 125 17.93 -24.03 12.22
CA ARG A 125 17.52 -23.97 10.81
C ARG A 125 16.54 -22.82 10.54
N VAL A 126 15.53 -22.66 11.40
CA VAL A 126 14.55 -21.55 11.32
C VAL A 126 15.26 -20.20 11.45
N ALA A 127 16.13 -20.06 12.46
CA ALA A 127 16.90 -18.86 12.69
C ALA A 127 17.81 -18.51 11.49
N THR A 128 18.46 -19.51 10.88
CA THR A 128 19.30 -19.33 9.69
C THR A 128 18.51 -18.71 8.54
N VAL A 129 17.32 -19.24 8.22
CA VAL A 129 16.44 -18.71 7.18
C VAL A 129 15.98 -17.29 7.52
N ALA A 130 15.46 -17.08 8.72
CA ALA A 130 14.95 -15.80 9.17
C ALA A 130 16.01 -14.68 9.10
N ASN A 131 17.23 -14.98 9.60
CA ASN A 131 18.34 -14.04 9.56
C ASN A 131 18.81 -13.74 8.12
N ALA A 132 18.88 -14.74 7.26
CA ALA A 132 19.25 -14.55 5.85
C ALA A 132 18.24 -13.65 5.13
N MET A 133 16.95 -13.87 5.33
CA MET A 133 15.88 -13.02 4.77
C MET A 133 15.94 -11.59 5.28
N ARG A 134 16.12 -11.41 6.61
CA ARG A 134 16.27 -10.09 7.23
C ARG A 134 17.46 -9.32 6.68
N ASN A 135 18.63 -9.98 6.61
CA ASN A 135 19.86 -9.36 6.12
C ASN A 135 19.74 -8.93 4.65
N LEU A 136 19.08 -9.74 3.81
CA LEU A 136 18.82 -9.38 2.43
C LEU A 136 17.88 -8.17 2.33
N LYS A 137 16.84 -8.09 3.17
CA LYS A 137 15.93 -6.96 3.23
C LYS A 137 16.64 -5.65 3.59
N ILE A 138 17.50 -5.69 4.63
CA ILE A 138 18.23 -4.50 5.09
C ILE A 138 19.23 -3.99 4.06
N LYS A 139 19.87 -4.89 3.29
CA LYS A 139 20.80 -4.50 2.22
C LYS A 139 20.12 -3.88 0.99
N LYS A 140 18.80 -4.04 0.85
CA LYS A 140 18.00 -3.50 -0.26
C LYS A 140 17.31 -2.18 0.07
N ALA A 141 17.22 -1.83 1.33
CA ALA A 141 16.67 -0.55 1.78
C ALA A 141 17.75 0.53 1.78
#